data_3ce2f2ff85f3515c4231892a4d48db61
#
_entry.id   3ce2f2ff85f3515c4231892a4d48db61
#
_cell.length_a   1.000
_cell.length_b   1.000
_cell.length_c   1.000
_cell.angle_alpha   90.00
_cell.angle_beta   90.00
_cell.angle_gamma   90.00
#
_symmetry.space_group_name_H-M   'P 1'
#
loop_
_entity.id
_entity.type
_entity.pdbx_description
1 polymer ?
#
loop_
_entity_poly.entity_id
_entity_poly.type
_entity_poly.pdbx_seq_one_letter_code
_entity_poly.pdbx_strand_id
1 'polypeptide(L)'
;HQWVLAQIFACPCTIFADKAYVGGKGINNSGGNLCDFIYQNSLSQNVALIEIKTPCTELIGNQYRGTYSFSYELSGAINQVLNYRDKLTKEYYSLCHQSSEPFEVLSPKCVVIIGKMASLTPGQVAAFENFRNSLSNVLILTFDELYQRIVDLIAVLSESPNQQPGI
;
A
#
# COMPACT_ATOMS: atom_id res chain seq x y z
N HIS A 1 -14.10 5.83 -5.64
CA HIS A 1 -12.75 6.42 -5.65
C HIS A 1 -11.62 5.37 -5.76
N GLN A 2 -11.93 4.20 -6.30
CA GLN A 2 -11.00 3.06 -6.41
C GLN A 2 -9.79 3.36 -7.34
N TRP A 3 -10.01 4.14 -8.40
CA TRP A 3 -8.97 4.55 -9.33
C TRP A 3 -7.83 5.37 -8.68
N VAL A 4 -8.10 6.04 -7.56
CA VAL A 4 -7.09 6.82 -6.81
C VAL A 4 -6.00 5.90 -6.28
N LEU A 5 -6.38 4.78 -5.69
CA LEU A 5 -5.41 3.83 -5.14
C LEU A 5 -4.64 3.10 -6.24
N ALA A 6 -5.21 2.95 -7.45
CA ALA A 6 -4.50 2.39 -8.60
C ALA A 6 -3.30 3.25 -9.02
N GLN A 7 -3.31 4.57 -8.75
CA GLN A 7 -2.18 5.46 -9.04
C GLN A 7 -0.94 5.21 -8.17
N ILE A 8 -1.07 4.43 -7.09
CA ILE A 8 0.08 3.99 -6.28
C ILE A 8 1.01 3.09 -7.09
N PHE A 9 0.44 2.31 -8.01
CA PHE A 9 1.18 1.35 -8.81
C PHE A 9 1.56 1.95 -10.17
N ALA A 10 2.77 1.65 -10.63
CA ALA A 10 3.24 2.05 -11.96
C ALA A 10 2.77 1.05 -13.06
N CYS A 11 1.59 0.46 -12.91
CA CYS A 11 1.01 -0.50 -13.84
C CYS A 11 -0.51 -0.43 -13.78
N PRO A 12 -1.22 -0.87 -14.83
CA PRO A 12 -2.67 -0.88 -14.81
C PRO A 12 -3.18 -1.87 -13.76
N CYS A 13 -3.87 -1.35 -12.74
CA CYS A 13 -4.40 -2.15 -11.64
C CYS A 13 -5.88 -1.87 -11.45
N THR A 14 -6.62 -2.93 -11.11
CA THR A 14 -8.01 -2.86 -10.69
C THR A 14 -8.16 -3.39 -9.26
N ILE A 15 -9.24 -3.02 -8.56
CA ILE A 15 -9.56 -3.67 -7.31
C ILE A 15 -10.01 -5.10 -7.63
N PHE A 16 -9.31 -6.06 -7.02
CA PHE A 16 -9.71 -7.46 -7.04
C PHE A 16 -10.69 -7.76 -5.90
N ALA A 17 -10.38 -7.27 -4.69
CA ALA A 17 -11.25 -7.46 -3.54
C ALA A 17 -11.08 -6.35 -2.50
N ASP A 18 -12.18 -6.06 -1.79
CA ASP A 18 -12.29 -5.22 -0.61
C ASP A 18 -12.53 -6.11 0.60
N LYS A 19 -11.84 -5.86 1.72
CA LYS A 19 -11.89 -6.69 2.94
C LYS A 19 -11.65 -8.18 2.62
N ALA A 20 -10.65 -8.43 1.78
CA ALA A 20 -10.38 -9.75 1.25
C ALA A 20 -9.79 -10.70 2.30
N TYR A 21 -10.31 -11.90 2.34
CA TYR A 21 -9.70 -12.99 3.12
C TYR A 21 -8.40 -13.45 2.45
N VAL A 22 -7.31 -13.41 3.20
CA VAL A 22 -5.95 -13.73 2.71
C VAL A 22 -5.35 -15.00 3.37
N GLY A 23 -6.18 -15.80 4.01
CA GLY A 23 -5.74 -17.05 4.63
C GLY A 23 -5.64 -16.99 6.15
N GLY A 24 -5.19 -18.09 6.75
CA GLY A 24 -4.95 -18.23 8.18
C GLY A 24 -6.16 -18.72 9.00
N LYS A 25 -7.20 -19.26 8.38
CA LYS A 25 -8.25 -19.97 9.12
C LYS A 25 -7.74 -21.30 9.67
N GLY A 26 -8.14 -21.60 10.90
CA GLY A 26 -7.94 -22.93 11.47
C GLY A 26 -8.84 -23.99 10.83
N ILE A 27 -8.56 -25.27 11.12
CA ILE A 27 -9.37 -26.41 10.62
C ILE A 27 -10.85 -26.32 11.04
N ASN A 28 -11.14 -25.61 12.12
CA ASN A 28 -12.51 -25.33 12.61
C ASN A 28 -13.15 -24.10 11.95
N ASN A 29 -12.54 -23.59 10.87
CA ASN A 29 -12.97 -22.39 10.14
C ASN A 29 -13.00 -21.10 10.99
N SER A 30 -12.27 -21.08 12.12
CA SER A 30 -12.12 -19.91 12.99
C SER A 30 -10.85 -19.12 12.68
N GLY A 31 -10.83 -17.84 13.02
CA GLY A 31 -9.73 -16.95 12.73
C GLY A 31 -9.73 -16.51 11.27
N GLY A 32 -8.55 -16.16 10.77
CA GLY A 32 -8.34 -15.67 9.42
C GLY A 32 -7.95 -14.20 9.41
N ASN A 33 -7.41 -13.75 8.30
CA ASN A 33 -6.92 -12.39 8.13
C ASN A 33 -7.64 -11.74 6.97
N LEU A 34 -8.03 -10.48 7.18
CA LEU A 34 -8.67 -9.65 6.18
C LEU A 34 -7.71 -8.50 5.85
N CYS A 35 -7.32 -8.41 4.58
CA CYS A 35 -6.61 -7.26 4.03
C CYS A 35 -7.62 -6.19 3.65
N ASP A 36 -7.27 -4.91 3.82
CA ASP A 36 -8.20 -3.83 3.48
C ASP A 36 -8.53 -3.83 1.99
N PHE A 37 -7.51 -3.94 1.12
CA PHE A 37 -7.72 -4.08 -0.31
C PHE A 37 -6.70 -5.01 -0.95
N ILE A 38 -7.15 -5.77 -1.93
CA ILE A 38 -6.30 -6.46 -2.89
C ILE A 38 -6.50 -5.80 -4.25
N TYR A 39 -5.40 -5.35 -4.85
CA TYR A 39 -5.36 -4.90 -6.23
C TYR A 39 -4.77 -5.98 -7.11
N GLN A 40 -5.22 -6.04 -8.36
CA GLN A 40 -4.74 -6.96 -9.36
C GLN A 40 -4.22 -6.18 -10.56
N ASN A 41 -3.04 -6.54 -11.04
CA ASN A 41 -2.56 -6.06 -12.33
C ASN A 41 -3.43 -6.66 -13.44
N SER A 42 -4.05 -5.82 -14.25
CA SER A 42 -4.99 -6.26 -15.28
C SER A 42 -4.35 -7.05 -16.44
N LEU A 43 -3.02 -7.05 -16.56
CA LEU A 43 -2.29 -7.78 -17.59
C LEU A 43 -1.70 -9.09 -17.09
N SER A 44 -1.09 -9.10 -15.91
CA SER A 44 -0.40 -10.28 -15.36
C SER A 44 -1.23 -11.03 -14.33
N GLN A 45 -2.37 -10.49 -13.91
CA GLN A 45 -3.23 -10.99 -12.83
C GLN A 45 -2.53 -11.06 -11.46
N ASN A 46 -1.28 -10.59 -11.36
CA ASN A 46 -0.55 -10.59 -10.11
C ASN A 46 -1.15 -9.59 -9.11
N VAL A 47 -1.31 -10.02 -7.87
CA VAL A 47 -1.95 -9.20 -6.83
C VAL A 47 -0.96 -8.33 -6.05
N ALA A 48 -1.49 -7.28 -5.44
CA ALA A 48 -0.81 -6.42 -4.48
C ALA A 48 -1.73 -6.18 -3.28
N LEU A 49 -1.16 -6.11 -2.09
CA LEU A 49 -1.88 -5.95 -0.83
C LEU A 49 -1.76 -4.51 -0.34
N ILE A 50 -2.87 -3.93 0.09
CA ILE A 50 -2.91 -2.59 0.69
C ILE A 50 -3.52 -2.66 2.07
N GLU A 51 -2.80 -2.13 3.05
CA GLU A 51 -3.26 -1.87 4.41
C GLU A 51 -3.39 -0.37 4.61
N ILE A 52 -4.53 0.08 5.14
CA ILE A 52 -4.81 1.50 5.35
C ILE A 52 -5.02 1.78 6.83
N LYS A 53 -4.25 2.72 7.36
CA LYS A 53 -4.44 3.30 8.69
C LYS A 53 -5.04 4.70 8.56
N THR A 54 -5.13 5.45 9.64
CA THR A 54 -5.72 6.80 9.59
C THR A 54 -4.69 7.88 9.23
N PRO A 55 -5.14 9.03 8.69
CA PRO A 55 -4.27 10.19 8.47
C PRO A 55 -3.69 10.79 9.76
N CYS A 56 -4.30 10.47 10.92
CA CYS A 56 -3.86 10.96 12.23
C CYS A 56 -2.90 9.99 12.93
N THR A 57 -2.61 8.84 12.32
CA THR A 57 -1.68 7.86 12.90
C THR A 57 -0.26 8.39 12.87
N GLU A 58 0.44 8.32 13.98
CA GLU A 58 1.82 8.75 14.09
C GLU A 58 2.75 7.85 13.25
N LEU A 59 3.69 8.48 12.53
CA LEU A 59 4.69 7.79 11.72
C LEU A 59 5.95 7.45 12.51
N ILE A 60 6.30 8.34 13.44
CA ILE A 60 7.57 8.33 14.18
C ILE A 60 7.27 8.09 15.66
N GLY A 61 8.07 7.22 16.25
CA GLY A 61 8.07 6.95 17.68
C GLY A 61 9.09 7.79 18.45
N ASN A 62 9.59 7.25 19.55
CA ASN A 62 10.50 7.96 20.44
C ASN A 62 11.86 8.20 19.78
N GLN A 63 12.50 9.29 20.23
CA GLN A 63 13.88 9.58 19.89
C GLN A 63 14.83 8.52 20.47
N TYR A 64 15.80 8.10 19.68
CA TYR A 64 16.84 7.16 20.07
C TYR A 64 18.21 7.65 19.59
N ARG A 65 19.10 8.03 20.53
CA ARG A 65 20.51 8.42 20.26
C ARG A 65 20.67 9.39 19.08
N GLY A 66 19.86 10.46 19.04
CA GLY A 66 19.93 11.49 18.00
C GLY A 66 19.19 11.17 16.70
N THR A 67 18.49 10.04 16.62
CA THR A 67 17.58 9.68 15.54
C THR A 67 16.22 9.28 16.10
N TYR A 68 15.33 8.74 15.26
CA TYR A 68 13.99 8.31 15.64
C TYR A 68 13.69 6.91 15.13
N SER A 69 12.88 6.16 15.86
CA SER A 69 12.29 4.90 15.41
C SER A 69 10.97 5.12 14.68
N PHE A 70 10.49 4.14 13.94
CA PHE A 70 9.08 4.10 13.55
C PHE A 70 8.18 4.01 14.77
N SER A 71 6.96 4.55 14.65
CA SER A 71 5.93 4.37 15.65
C SER A 71 5.55 2.89 15.81
N TYR A 72 4.92 2.56 16.92
CA TYR A 72 4.36 1.22 17.15
C TYR A 72 3.32 0.87 16.08
N GLU A 73 2.44 1.82 15.73
CA GLU A 73 1.38 1.64 14.76
C GLU A 73 1.94 1.40 13.34
N LEU A 74 2.94 2.17 12.91
CA LEU A 74 3.55 1.97 11.60
C LEU A 74 4.30 0.63 11.54
N SER A 75 5.07 0.29 12.57
CA SER A 75 5.75 -1.00 12.66
C SER A 75 4.75 -2.17 12.66
N GLY A 76 3.65 -2.02 13.37
CA GLY A 76 2.55 -2.98 13.39
C GLY A 76 1.91 -3.17 12.01
N ALA A 77 1.60 -2.08 11.30
CA ALA A 77 1.01 -2.12 9.96
C ALA A 77 1.92 -2.81 8.94
N ILE A 78 3.23 -2.54 9.00
CA ILE A 78 4.22 -3.22 8.14
C ILE A 78 4.20 -4.73 8.40
N ASN A 79 4.30 -5.14 9.66
CA ASN A 79 4.27 -6.56 10.01
C ASN A 79 2.95 -7.22 9.64
N GLN A 80 1.83 -6.51 9.77
CA GLN A 80 0.51 -6.99 9.41
C GLN A 80 0.42 -7.32 7.91
N VAL A 81 0.79 -6.38 7.03
CA VAL A 81 0.71 -6.61 5.58
C VAL A 81 1.70 -7.67 5.10
N LEU A 82 2.88 -7.78 5.72
CA LEU A 82 3.84 -8.83 5.42
C LEU A 82 3.32 -10.22 5.84
N ASN A 83 2.68 -10.32 7.00
CA ASN A 83 2.02 -11.56 7.45
C ASN A 83 0.87 -11.96 6.51
N TYR A 84 0.10 -11.00 6.01
CA TYR A 84 -0.95 -11.24 5.02
C TYR A 84 -0.36 -11.81 3.71
N ARG A 85 0.72 -11.21 3.22
CA ARG A 85 1.42 -11.71 2.03
C ARG A 85 1.91 -13.14 2.21
N ASP A 86 2.53 -13.44 3.36
CA ASP A 86 3.04 -14.77 3.67
C ASP A 86 1.90 -15.81 3.69
N LYS A 87 0.77 -15.51 4.33
CA LYS A 87 -0.41 -16.37 4.36
C LYS A 87 -1.03 -16.58 2.97
N LEU A 88 -1.22 -15.48 2.22
CA LEU A 88 -1.73 -15.54 0.87
C LEU A 88 -0.86 -16.43 -0.03
N THR A 89 0.46 -16.31 0.09
CA THR A 89 1.41 -17.14 -0.66
C THR A 89 1.31 -18.63 -0.29
N LYS A 90 1.20 -18.92 1.00
CA LYS A 90 1.08 -20.32 1.49
C LYS A 90 -0.23 -20.98 1.12
N GLU A 91 -1.31 -20.22 1.11
CA GLU A 91 -2.66 -20.75 0.86
C GLU A 91 -3.12 -20.52 -0.60
N TYR A 92 -2.25 -20.06 -1.48
CA TYR A 92 -2.57 -19.65 -2.85
C TYR A 92 -3.42 -20.67 -3.60
N TYR A 93 -2.99 -21.94 -3.66
CA TYR A 93 -3.72 -22.97 -4.38
C TYR A 93 -5.13 -23.21 -3.84
N SER A 94 -5.28 -23.20 -2.52
CA SER A 94 -6.59 -23.36 -1.89
C SER A 94 -7.52 -22.18 -2.21
N LEU A 95 -6.97 -20.96 -2.16
CA LEU A 95 -7.72 -19.76 -2.44
C LEU A 95 -8.09 -19.64 -3.94
N CYS A 96 -7.22 -20.05 -4.84
CA CYS A 96 -7.54 -20.12 -6.28
C CYS A 96 -8.71 -21.05 -6.58
N HIS A 97 -8.78 -22.21 -5.92
CA HIS A 97 -9.90 -23.14 -6.09
C HIS A 97 -11.24 -22.60 -5.56
N GLN A 98 -11.19 -21.66 -4.62
CA GLN A 98 -12.38 -21.03 -4.02
C GLN A 98 -12.78 -19.73 -4.71
N SER A 99 -11.88 -19.14 -5.50
CA SER A 99 -12.12 -17.89 -6.20
C SER A 99 -12.90 -18.11 -7.48
N SER A 100 -13.86 -17.24 -7.75
CA SER A 100 -14.57 -17.18 -9.03
C SER A 100 -13.76 -16.51 -10.14
N GLU A 101 -12.78 -15.69 -9.76
CA GLU A 101 -11.93 -14.95 -10.68
C GLU A 101 -10.46 -15.41 -10.56
N PRO A 102 -9.75 -15.52 -11.68
CA PRO A 102 -8.35 -15.91 -11.65
C PRO A 102 -7.47 -14.81 -11.07
N PHE A 103 -6.48 -15.18 -10.28
CA PHE A 103 -5.44 -14.29 -9.77
C PHE A 103 -4.12 -15.03 -9.60
N GLU A 104 -3.02 -14.25 -9.56
CA GLU A 104 -1.67 -14.77 -9.40
C GLU A 104 -1.00 -14.15 -8.16
N VAL A 105 -0.15 -14.94 -7.50
CA VAL A 105 0.61 -14.54 -6.31
C VAL A 105 2.11 -14.68 -6.61
N LEU A 106 2.61 -13.75 -7.43
CA LEU A 106 4.00 -13.71 -7.90
C LEU A 106 4.75 -12.61 -7.14
N SER A 107 5.24 -12.93 -5.95
CA SER A 107 5.92 -11.96 -5.08
C SER A 107 5.11 -10.66 -4.88
N PRO A 108 3.92 -10.72 -4.27
CA PRO A 108 3.01 -9.58 -4.19
C PRO A 108 3.65 -8.36 -3.53
N LYS A 109 3.43 -7.20 -4.10
CA LYS A 109 3.80 -5.92 -3.47
C LYS A 109 2.89 -5.66 -2.29
N CYS A 110 3.46 -5.12 -1.23
CA CYS A 110 2.74 -4.65 -0.07
C CYS A 110 2.78 -3.12 0.00
N VAL A 111 1.66 -2.50 0.31
CA VAL A 111 1.55 -1.05 0.49
C VAL A 111 0.90 -0.77 1.83
N VAL A 112 1.45 0.19 2.56
CA VAL A 112 0.85 0.75 3.79
C VAL A 112 0.57 2.22 3.55
N ILE A 113 -0.70 2.64 3.68
CA ILE A 113 -1.11 4.04 3.62
C ILE A 113 -1.37 4.50 5.05
N ILE A 114 -0.62 5.51 5.54
CA ILE A 114 -0.63 5.86 6.95
C ILE A 114 -0.13 7.28 7.19
N GLY A 115 -0.76 8.01 8.13
CA GLY A 115 -0.25 9.27 8.65
C GLY A 115 -0.04 10.37 7.61
N LYS A 116 0.70 11.40 7.99
CA LYS A 116 1.05 12.57 7.16
C LYS A 116 2.49 13.00 7.39
N MET A 117 3.22 13.30 6.31
CA MET A 117 4.56 13.90 6.36
C MET A 117 4.55 15.30 6.98
N ALA A 118 3.50 16.08 6.70
CA ALA A 118 3.37 17.45 7.19
C ALA A 118 3.36 17.59 8.73
N SER A 119 3.17 16.50 9.46
CA SER A 119 3.22 16.49 10.93
C SER A 119 4.64 16.30 11.49
N LEU A 120 5.64 16.05 10.65
CA LEU A 120 7.00 15.68 11.06
C LEU A 120 7.92 16.92 11.12
N THR A 121 8.82 16.91 12.10
CA THR A 121 9.97 17.83 12.13
C THR A 121 11.03 17.40 11.10
N PRO A 122 11.97 18.28 10.69
CA PRO A 122 13.01 17.92 9.72
C PRO A 122 13.83 16.69 10.10
N GLY A 123 14.16 16.52 11.39
CA GLY A 123 14.88 15.35 11.88
C GLY A 123 14.06 14.06 11.81
N GLN A 124 12.76 14.15 12.04
CA GLN A 124 11.82 13.04 11.89
C GLN A 124 11.61 12.66 10.42
N VAL A 125 11.54 13.65 9.52
CA VAL A 125 11.48 13.42 8.06
C VAL A 125 12.69 12.63 7.61
N ALA A 126 13.90 13.05 7.99
CA ALA A 126 15.12 12.34 7.62
C ALA A 126 15.12 10.88 8.13
N ALA A 127 14.71 10.65 9.36
CA ALA A 127 14.60 9.31 9.93
C ALA A 127 13.55 8.46 9.19
N PHE A 128 12.39 9.04 8.89
CA PHE A 128 11.31 8.36 8.14
C PHE A 128 11.76 7.97 6.74
N GLU A 129 12.37 8.89 5.98
CA GLU A 129 12.87 8.64 4.63
C GLU A 129 13.95 7.54 4.62
N ASN A 130 14.93 7.62 5.50
CA ASN A 130 15.97 6.60 5.59
C ASN A 130 15.38 5.22 5.88
N PHE A 131 14.40 5.14 6.75
CA PHE A 131 13.80 3.88 7.16
C PHE A 131 12.91 3.29 6.06
N ARG A 132 11.95 4.07 5.51
CA ARG A 132 11.03 3.57 4.49
C ARG A 132 11.75 3.16 3.21
N ASN A 133 12.80 3.87 2.82
CA ASN A 133 13.61 3.56 1.63
C ASN A 133 14.53 2.34 1.82
N SER A 134 14.75 1.89 3.05
CA SER A 134 15.45 0.63 3.33
C SER A 134 14.57 -0.61 3.15
N LEU A 135 13.25 -0.45 3.05
CA LEU A 135 12.31 -1.55 2.90
C LEU A 135 12.17 -1.94 1.41
N SER A 136 12.57 -3.16 1.08
CA SER A 136 12.50 -3.66 -0.31
C SER A 136 11.12 -4.18 -0.72
N ASN A 137 10.29 -4.61 0.23
CA ASN A 137 9.06 -5.34 -0.06
C ASN A 137 7.78 -4.61 0.37
N VAL A 138 7.90 -3.47 1.04
CA VAL A 138 6.77 -2.65 1.49
C VAL A 138 6.97 -1.22 1.04
N LEU A 139 5.99 -0.69 0.33
CA LEU A 139 5.88 0.73 0.02
C LEU A 139 5.07 1.41 1.12
N ILE A 140 5.66 2.39 1.79
CA ILE A 140 4.94 3.25 2.73
C ILE A 140 4.61 4.55 2.03
N LEU A 141 3.33 4.92 2.07
CA LEU A 141 2.81 6.14 1.47
C LEU A 141 2.00 6.91 2.51
N THR A 142 2.21 8.20 2.62
CA THR A 142 1.41 9.05 3.50
C THR A 142 0.20 9.62 2.77
N PHE A 143 -0.83 10.05 3.53
CA PHE A 143 -2.06 10.59 2.93
C PHE A 143 -1.82 11.90 2.17
N ASP A 144 -0.92 12.74 2.63
CA ASP A 144 -0.55 13.98 1.95
C ASP A 144 0.24 13.72 0.67
N GLU A 145 1.13 12.71 0.63
CA GLU A 145 1.79 12.28 -0.59
C GLU A 145 0.80 11.69 -1.61
N LEU A 146 -0.14 10.86 -1.15
CA LEU A 146 -1.19 10.32 -2.02
C LEU A 146 -2.06 11.44 -2.59
N TYR A 147 -2.45 12.40 -1.74
CA TYR A 147 -3.22 13.57 -2.17
C TYR A 147 -2.46 14.40 -3.21
N GLN A 148 -1.17 14.69 -2.95
CA GLN A 148 -0.35 15.48 -3.88
C GLN A 148 -0.22 14.79 -5.25
N ARG A 149 0.00 13.48 -5.29
CA ARG A 149 0.02 12.72 -6.55
C ARG A 149 -1.26 12.88 -7.37
N ILE A 150 -2.40 12.94 -6.72
CA ILE A 150 -3.69 13.15 -7.40
C ILE A 150 -3.79 14.56 -7.94
N VAL A 151 -3.39 15.56 -7.15
CA VAL A 151 -3.37 16.97 -7.57
C VAL A 151 -2.47 17.16 -8.78
N ASP A 152 -1.25 16.59 -8.75
CA ASP A 152 -0.28 16.68 -9.84
C ASP A 152 -0.82 16.00 -11.12
N LEU A 153 -1.45 14.83 -10.97
CA LEU A 153 -2.05 14.13 -12.10
C LEU A 153 -3.18 14.94 -12.74
N ILE A 154 -4.05 15.54 -11.93
CA ILE A 154 -5.13 16.41 -12.42
C ILE A 154 -4.55 17.62 -13.13
N ALA A 155 -3.51 18.24 -12.59
CA ALA A 155 -2.85 19.38 -13.23
C ALA A 155 -2.32 19.01 -14.61
N VAL A 156 -1.57 17.91 -14.73
CA VAL A 156 -1.03 17.44 -16.02
C VAL A 156 -2.13 17.11 -17.04
N LEU A 157 -3.23 16.48 -16.59
CA LEU A 157 -4.36 16.17 -17.48
C LEU A 157 -5.20 17.39 -17.87
N SER A 158 -5.14 18.46 -17.08
CA SER A 158 -5.88 19.71 -17.31
C SER A 158 -5.11 20.70 -18.20
N GLU A 159 -3.81 20.54 -18.35
CA GLU A 159 -3.01 21.29 -19.32
C GLU A 159 -3.39 20.84 -20.72
N SER A 160 -4.35 21.52 -21.34
CA SER A 160 -4.76 21.28 -22.72
C SER A 160 -3.56 21.47 -23.68
N PRO A 161 -3.37 20.62 -24.69
CA PRO A 161 -2.34 20.80 -25.71
C PRO A 161 -2.76 21.86 -26.73
N ASN A 162 -2.91 23.11 -26.30
CA ASN A 162 -3.25 24.23 -27.18
C ASN A 162 -2.36 25.43 -26.90
N GLN A 163 -1.10 25.33 -27.29
CA GLN A 163 -0.31 26.46 -27.79
C GLN A 163 0.84 25.89 -28.66
N GLN A 164 0.54 25.47 -29.88
CA GLN A 164 1.55 25.53 -30.91
C GLN A 164 1.78 27.03 -31.20
N PRO A 165 3.00 27.57 -31.03
CA PRO A 165 3.32 28.86 -31.59
C PRO A 165 3.25 28.70 -33.11
N GLY A 166 2.40 29.49 -33.74
CA GLY A 166 2.30 29.57 -35.19
C GLY A 166 3.67 29.84 -35.80
N ILE A 167 3.99 29.04 -36.79
CA ILE A 167 5.08 29.27 -37.75
C ILE A 167 4.66 30.37 -38.73
#